data_1454405db8267647c174974376ef3e59
#
_entry.id   1454405db8267647c174974376ef3e59
#
_cell.length_a   1.000
_cell.length_b   1.000
_cell.length_c   1.000
_cell.angle_alpha   90.00
_cell.angle_beta   90.00
_cell.angle_gamma   90.00
#
_symmetry.space_group_name_H-M   'P 1'
#
loop_
_entity.id
_entity.type
_entity.pdbx_description
1 polymer ?
#
loop_
_entity_poly.entity_id
_entity_poly.type
_entity_poly.pdbx_seq_one_letter_code
_entity_poly.pdbx_strand_id
1 'polypeptide(L)'
;MEGVIDDEFRIQVLNELERLESVRPGGDIPPGPFTGFVTRRWFDLLNDGDIWQQVAIHPGMMSVLPHVLGDDFLLSTMGSAVIGPGEESQMLHVDDGVYQFPRPHPNLVCNTMWALSDFTHENGATLVVPESNNWDQDPVMGENYKTISLEMPAGSIAFVVGTCYHGAGANTTDEIRWALTINYCNGSMRQQENLMLGIKPERMMTFPEELQNILGFKLCKGAGHIFASDPRHELINRYGEGNVADEYLEQRNKLHSKRIKKEADYSPE
;
A
#
# COMPACT_ATOMS: atom_id res chain seq x y z
N MET A 1 -12.56 6.92 -8.99
CA MET A 1 -12.56 6.32 -10.35
C MET A 1 -13.54 5.17 -10.36
N GLU A 2 -14.64 5.32 -11.07
CA GLU A 2 -15.67 4.29 -11.15
C GLU A 2 -15.39 3.31 -12.29
N GLY A 3 -15.78 2.03 -12.12
CA GLY A 3 -15.65 0.99 -13.14
C GLY A 3 -14.21 0.70 -13.59
N VAL A 4 -13.23 0.98 -12.76
CA VAL A 4 -11.80 0.77 -13.09
C VAL A 4 -11.38 -0.68 -12.83
N ILE A 5 -12.09 -1.38 -11.96
CA ILE A 5 -11.93 -2.81 -11.69
C ILE A 5 -13.05 -3.53 -12.43
N ASP A 6 -12.71 -4.36 -13.40
CA ASP A 6 -13.70 -5.16 -14.09
C ASP A 6 -14.32 -6.23 -13.18
N ASP A 7 -15.51 -6.70 -13.54
CA ASP A 7 -16.28 -7.63 -12.70
C ASP A 7 -15.60 -8.98 -12.55
N GLU A 8 -14.90 -9.48 -13.57
CA GLU A 8 -14.21 -10.76 -13.50
C GLU A 8 -13.08 -10.71 -12.46
N PHE A 9 -12.23 -9.68 -12.54
CA PHE A 9 -11.15 -9.49 -11.59
C PHE A 9 -11.68 -9.22 -10.17
N ARG A 10 -12.72 -8.39 -10.03
CA ARG A 10 -13.37 -8.12 -8.75
C ARG A 10 -13.88 -9.39 -8.08
N ILE A 11 -14.54 -10.27 -8.83
CA ILE A 11 -15.04 -11.55 -8.32
C ILE A 11 -13.88 -12.47 -7.89
N GLN A 12 -12.78 -12.51 -8.64
CA GLN A 12 -11.60 -13.27 -8.25
C GLN A 12 -11.03 -12.79 -6.92
N VAL A 13 -10.95 -11.47 -6.70
CA VAL A 13 -10.50 -10.88 -5.43
C VAL A 13 -11.46 -11.21 -4.28
N LEU A 14 -12.78 -11.15 -4.52
CA LEU A 14 -13.79 -11.55 -3.53
C LEU A 14 -13.65 -13.02 -3.12
N ASN A 15 -13.54 -13.92 -4.09
CA ASN A 15 -13.36 -15.35 -3.83
C ASN A 15 -12.11 -15.62 -2.99
N GLU A 16 -11.06 -14.86 -3.21
CA GLU A 16 -9.83 -15.00 -2.43
C GLU A 16 -9.99 -14.49 -0.99
N LEU A 17 -10.74 -13.39 -0.78
CA LEU A 17 -11.08 -12.95 0.59
C LEU A 17 -11.98 -13.96 1.31
N GLU A 18 -12.94 -14.59 0.61
CA GLU A 18 -13.76 -15.67 1.17
C GLU A 18 -12.91 -16.90 1.52
N ARG A 19 -11.93 -17.23 0.69
CA ARG A 19 -10.94 -18.27 1.00
C ARG A 19 -10.15 -17.92 2.27
N LEU A 20 -9.68 -16.68 2.39
CA LEU A 20 -8.96 -16.22 3.58
C LEU A 20 -9.83 -16.31 4.84
N GLU A 21 -11.12 -15.93 4.76
CA GLU A 21 -12.05 -16.14 5.88
C GLU A 21 -12.15 -17.61 6.27
N SER A 22 -12.10 -18.53 5.33
CA SER A 22 -12.17 -19.98 5.62
C SER A 22 -10.94 -20.53 6.33
N VAL A 23 -9.75 -19.97 6.07
CA VAL A 23 -8.46 -20.43 6.61
C VAL A 23 -7.93 -19.60 7.77
N ARG A 24 -8.33 -18.34 7.86
CA ARG A 24 -8.00 -17.37 8.94
C ARG A 24 -9.28 -16.64 9.38
N PRO A 25 -10.24 -17.32 10.02
CA PRO A 25 -11.54 -16.73 10.38
C PRO A 25 -11.39 -15.48 11.24
N GLY A 26 -12.15 -14.44 10.92
CA GLY A 26 -12.16 -13.20 11.68
C GLY A 26 -11.03 -12.21 11.35
N GLY A 27 -10.10 -12.59 10.46
CA GLY A 27 -8.96 -11.75 10.08
C GLY A 27 -7.74 -11.89 10.99
N ASP A 28 -6.69 -11.11 10.67
CA ASP A 28 -5.38 -11.18 11.34
C ASP A 28 -5.24 -10.20 12.52
N ILE A 29 -6.15 -9.25 12.64
CA ILE A 29 -6.10 -8.18 13.64
C ILE A 29 -7.20 -8.38 14.68
N PRO A 30 -6.86 -8.34 15.99
CA PRO A 30 -7.87 -8.39 17.03
C PRO A 30 -8.87 -7.25 16.94
N PRO A 31 -10.16 -7.48 17.26
CA PRO A 31 -11.16 -6.44 17.36
C PRO A 31 -10.74 -5.32 18.32
N GLY A 32 -11.06 -4.07 17.99
CA GLY A 32 -10.73 -2.93 18.83
C GLY A 32 -11.34 -1.62 18.33
N PRO A 33 -11.24 -0.55 19.15
CA PRO A 33 -11.89 0.72 18.86
C PRO A 33 -11.47 1.39 17.53
N PHE A 34 -10.24 1.11 17.08
CA PHE A 34 -9.73 1.64 15.81
C PHE A 34 -9.84 0.65 14.66
N THR A 35 -9.69 -0.64 14.95
CA THR A 35 -9.69 -1.71 13.94
C THR A 35 -11.09 -2.18 13.57
N GLY A 36 -12.10 -1.84 14.39
CA GLY A 36 -13.48 -2.31 14.34
C GLY A 36 -13.71 -3.55 15.21
N PHE A 37 -14.96 -3.78 15.60
CA PHE A 37 -15.34 -4.94 16.42
C PHE A 37 -15.88 -6.11 15.59
N VAL A 38 -16.47 -5.79 14.44
CA VAL A 38 -16.95 -6.77 13.46
C VAL A 38 -16.36 -6.54 12.06
N THR A 39 -15.31 -5.73 11.99
CA THR A 39 -14.50 -5.52 10.78
C THR A 39 -13.40 -6.56 10.72
N ARG A 40 -13.26 -7.23 9.57
CA ARG A 40 -12.24 -8.24 9.33
C ARG A 40 -11.14 -7.67 8.44
N ARG A 41 -9.90 -7.84 8.88
CA ARG A 41 -8.72 -7.32 8.19
C ARG A 41 -7.70 -8.44 8.02
N TRP A 42 -7.41 -8.79 6.75
CA TRP A 42 -6.32 -9.69 6.40
C TRP A 42 -5.17 -8.88 5.84
N PHE A 43 -3.99 -9.19 6.32
CA PHE A 43 -2.71 -8.67 5.87
C PHE A 43 -1.86 -9.79 5.27
N ASP A 44 -0.59 -9.50 4.96
CA ASP A 44 0.34 -10.47 4.37
C ASP A 44 -0.15 -11.10 3.04
N LEU A 45 -0.99 -10.36 2.32
CA LEU A 45 -1.70 -10.85 1.14
C LEU A 45 -0.76 -11.30 0.03
N LEU A 46 0.39 -10.65 -0.14
CA LEU A 46 1.38 -11.01 -1.17
C LEU A 46 2.00 -12.39 -0.97
N ASN A 47 1.95 -12.96 0.23
CA ASN A 47 2.33 -14.35 0.49
C ASN A 47 1.19 -15.34 0.24
N ASP A 48 -0.06 -14.89 0.17
CA ASP A 48 -1.25 -15.74 0.10
C ASP A 48 -1.65 -16.19 -1.31
N GLY A 49 -1.33 -15.38 -2.34
CA GLY A 49 -1.71 -15.74 -3.72
C GLY A 49 -1.23 -14.76 -4.79
N ASP A 50 -1.29 -15.20 -6.06
CA ASP A 50 -0.78 -14.42 -7.20
C ASP A 50 -1.68 -13.25 -7.59
N ILE A 51 -2.97 -13.32 -7.29
CA ILE A 51 -3.91 -12.22 -7.56
C ILE A 51 -3.50 -10.94 -6.83
N TRP A 52 -2.90 -11.06 -5.65
CA TRP A 52 -2.48 -9.92 -4.85
C TRP A 52 -1.34 -9.13 -5.48
N GLN A 53 -0.54 -9.76 -6.34
CA GLN A 53 0.45 -9.05 -7.16
C GLN A 53 -0.25 -8.11 -8.15
N GLN A 54 -1.30 -8.60 -8.82
CA GLN A 54 -2.08 -7.82 -9.78
C GLN A 54 -2.84 -6.68 -9.10
N VAL A 55 -3.34 -6.93 -7.89
CA VAL A 55 -3.98 -5.89 -7.06
C VAL A 55 -2.95 -4.79 -6.72
N ALA A 56 -1.76 -5.15 -6.23
CA ALA A 56 -0.74 -4.18 -5.78
C ALA A 56 -0.22 -3.25 -6.91
N ILE A 57 -0.24 -3.71 -8.16
CA ILE A 57 0.22 -2.93 -9.33
C ILE A 57 -0.90 -2.73 -10.36
N HIS A 58 -2.16 -2.69 -9.91
CA HIS A 58 -3.30 -2.54 -10.83
C HIS A 58 -3.17 -1.25 -11.66
N PRO A 59 -3.36 -1.31 -12.99
CA PRO A 59 -3.15 -0.16 -13.88
C PRO A 59 -3.90 1.11 -13.47
N GLY A 60 -5.10 0.97 -12.92
CA GLY A 60 -5.90 2.09 -12.42
C GLY A 60 -5.18 2.88 -11.32
N MET A 61 -4.43 2.20 -10.41
CA MET A 61 -3.64 2.87 -9.38
C MET A 61 -2.33 3.40 -9.92
N MET A 62 -1.62 2.58 -10.72
CA MET A 62 -0.33 2.96 -11.29
C MET A 62 -0.40 4.20 -12.19
N SER A 63 -1.57 4.50 -12.77
CA SER A 63 -1.80 5.71 -13.55
C SER A 63 -1.95 7.00 -12.71
N VAL A 64 -2.31 6.89 -11.43
CA VAL A 64 -2.60 8.04 -10.55
C VAL A 64 -1.48 8.29 -9.53
N LEU A 65 -0.95 7.23 -8.91
CA LEU A 65 0.00 7.32 -7.80
C LEU A 65 1.26 8.15 -8.10
N PRO A 66 1.89 8.08 -9.29
CA PRO A 66 3.04 8.93 -9.62
C PRO A 66 2.74 10.42 -9.55
N HIS A 67 1.51 10.83 -9.90
CA HIS A 67 1.07 12.23 -9.84
C HIS A 67 0.82 12.73 -8.42
N VAL A 68 0.53 11.81 -7.48
CA VAL A 68 0.23 12.14 -6.08
C VAL A 68 1.48 12.04 -5.21
N LEU A 69 2.30 11.00 -5.39
CA LEU A 69 3.42 10.63 -4.51
C LEU A 69 4.81 10.79 -5.16
N GLY A 70 4.87 11.03 -6.49
CA GLY A 70 6.10 11.02 -7.28
C GLY A 70 6.44 9.61 -7.81
N ASP A 71 7.37 9.54 -8.78
CA ASP A 71 7.68 8.32 -9.54
C ASP A 71 8.33 7.20 -8.74
N ASP A 72 8.88 7.50 -7.56
CA ASP A 72 9.57 6.56 -6.69
C ASP A 72 8.71 6.12 -5.48
N PHE A 73 7.37 6.17 -5.59
CA PHE A 73 6.48 5.75 -4.51
C PHE A 73 6.65 4.27 -4.16
N LEU A 74 6.26 3.92 -2.92
CA LEU A 74 6.33 2.56 -2.39
C LEU A 74 4.94 2.09 -1.97
N LEU A 75 4.71 0.77 -2.06
CA LEU A 75 3.61 0.11 -1.37
C LEU A 75 3.90 0.15 0.14
N SER A 76 3.05 0.80 0.91
CA SER A 76 3.25 1.00 2.35
C SER A 76 2.63 -0.10 3.21
N THR A 77 1.38 -0.44 2.92
CA THR A 77 0.67 -1.58 3.52
C THR A 77 -0.48 -2.00 2.61
N MET A 78 -0.86 -3.26 2.68
CA MET A 78 -1.93 -3.83 1.87
C MET A 78 -2.79 -4.76 2.70
N GLY A 79 -4.08 -4.44 2.81
CA GLY A 79 -5.01 -5.27 3.57
C GLY A 79 -6.46 -5.13 3.12
N SER A 80 -7.31 -5.92 3.74
CA SER A 80 -8.75 -5.80 3.58
C SER A 80 -9.38 -4.89 4.62
N ALA A 81 -10.60 -4.44 4.34
CA ALA A 81 -11.48 -3.74 5.27
C ALA A 81 -12.91 -4.23 5.05
N VAL A 82 -13.18 -5.43 5.56
CA VAL A 82 -14.48 -6.12 5.40
C VAL A 82 -15.35 -5.80 6.59
N ILE A 83 -16.30 -4.90 6.41
CA ILE A 83 -17.15 -4.36 7.49
C ILE A 83 -18.42 -5.21 7.60
N GLY A 84 -18.58 -5.86 8.74
CA GLY A 84 -19.78 -6.65 9.06
C GLY A 84 -20.96 -5.81 9.51
N PRO A 85 -22.16 -6.41 9.54
CA PRO A 85 -23.37 -5.79 10.10
C PRO A 85 -23.18 -5.33 11.53
N GLY A 86 -23.69 -4.14 11.85
CA GLY A 86 -23.63 -3.56 13.20
C GLY A 86 -22.28 -2.96 13.59
N GLU A 87 -21.32 -2.82 12.66
CA GLU A 87 -20.06 -2.11 12.94
C GLU A 87 -20.33 -0.61 13.16
N GLU A 88 -19.71 -0.07 14.20
CA GLU A 88 -19.75 1.37 14.49
C GLU A 88 -18.80 2.15 13.58
N SER A 89 -19.03 3.46 13.45
CA SER A 89 -18.13 4.33 12.70
C SER A 89 -16.74 4.32 13.31
N GLN A 90 -15.73 4.18 12.47
CA GLN A 90 -14.34 4.34 12.87
C GLN A 90 -14.09 5.80 13.27
N MET A 91 -13.25 6.00 14.27
CA MET A 91 -12.78 7.34 14.63
C MET A 91 -12.04 7.98 13.44
N LEU A 92 -12.39 9.22 13.13
CA LEU A 92 -11.72 9.97 12.06
C LEU A 92 -10.23 10.13 12.38
N HIS A 93 -9.40 9.97 11.36
CA HIS A 93 -7.94 10.01 11.45
C HIS A 93 -7.31 10.49 10.14
N VAL A 94 -6.01 10.70 10.16
CA VAL A 94 -5.16 10.95 8.99
C VAL A 94 -4.14 9.82 8.87
N ASP A 95 -3.93 9.33 7.66
CA ASP A 95 -3.02 8.18 7.43
C ASP A 95 -1.55 8.54 7.57
N ASP A 96 -1.19 9.79 7.30
CA ASP A 96 0.19 10.26 7.38
C ASP A 96 0.61 10.78 8.77
N GLY A 97 -0.31 10.76 9.75
CA GLY A 97 -0.01 11.13 11.14
C GLY A 97 1.10 10.31 11.80
N VAL A 98 1.39 9.14 11.26
CA VAL A 98 2.53 8.30 11.71
C VAL A 98 3.90 8.93 11.45
N TYR A 99 4.00 9.90 10.52
CA TYR A 99 5.26 10.54 10.15
C TYR A 99 5.55 11.86 10.89
N GLN A 100 4.57 12.43 11.59
CA GLN A 100 4.72 13.61 12.43
C GLN A 100 5.34 14.84 11.74
N PHE A 101 5.00 15.08 10.47
CA PHE A 101 5.38 16.30 9.76
C PHE A 101 4.39 17.42 10.07
N PRO A 102 4.86 18.65 10.32
CA PRO A 102 3.96 19.79 10.48
C PRO A 102 3.24 20.11 9.17
N ARG A 103 1.98 20.51 9.27
CA ARG A 103 1.22 20.98 8.10
C ARG A 103 1.54 22.44 7.77
N PRO A 104 1.42 22.87 6.52
CA PRO A 104 1.17 22.02 5.33
C PRO A 104 2.45 21.30 4.88
N HIS A 105 2.32 20.10 4.34
CA HIS A 105 3.42 19.33 3.75
C HIS A 105 2.95 18.64 2.44
N PRO A 106 3.87 18.21 1.56
CA PRO A 106 3.53 17.42 0.38
C PRO A 106 2.81 16.11 0.75
N ASN A 107 2.10 15.52 -0.20
CA ASN A 107 1.47 14.21 0.01
C ASN A 107 2.54 13.15 0.30
N LEU A 108 2.49 12.56 1.49
CA LEU A 108 3.39 11.51 1.96
C LEU A 108 2.78 10.13 1.80
N VAL A 109 1.45 10.05 1.88
CA VAL A 109 0.65 8.83 1.79
C VAL A 109 -0.52 9.06 0.85
N CYS A 110 -0.89 8.01 0.14
CA CYS A 110 -2.15 7.92 -0.60
C CYS A 110 -2.77 6.56 -0.31
N ASN A 111 -3.93 6.57 0.35
CA ASN A 111 -4.74 5.38 0.54
C ASN A 111 -5.61 5.17 -0.70
N THR A 112 -5.69 3.93 -1.17
CA THR A 112 -6.61 3.52 -2.22
C THR A 112 -7.65 2.57 -1.62
N MET A 113 -8.91 2.99 -1.67
CA MET A 113 -10.04 2.20 -1.16
C MET A 113 -10.77 1.55 -2.32
N TRP A 114 -10.75 0.23 -2.36
CA TRP A 114 -11.34 -0.58 -3.42
C TRP A 114 -12.73 -1.05 -3.01
N ALA A 115 -13.74 -0.64 -3.74
CA ALA A 115 -15.11 -1.10 -3.56
C ALA A 115 -15.30 -2.47 -4.24
N LEU A 116 -15.24 -3.54 -3.48
CA LEU A 116 -15.54 -4.89 -3.97
C LEU A 116 -17.04 -5.19 -3.91
N SER A 117 -17.79 -4.52 -3.05
CA SER A 117 -19.24 -4.34 -3.06
C SER A 117 -19.57 -2.86 -3.19
N ASP A 118 -20.82 -2.50 -3.43
CA ASP A 118 -21.23 -1.09 -3.41
C ASP A 118 -20.91 -0.46 -2.05
N PHE A 119 -20.45 0.79 -2.07
CA PHE A 119 -20.31 1.62 -0.88
C PHE A 119 -21.50 2.57 -0.81
N THR A 120 -22.29 2.46 0.25
CA THR A 120 -23.41 3.37 0.56
C THR A 120 -23.20 3.95 1.94
N HIS A 121 -23.91 5.06 2.22
CA HIS A 121 -23.87 5.65 3.56
C HIS A 121 -24.26 4.62 4.64
N GLU A 122 -25.26 3.79 4.37
CA GLU A 122 -25.82 2.83 5.31
C GLU A 122 -24.92 1.63 5.59
N ASN A 123 -24.08 1.22 4.62
CA ASN A 123 -23.19 0.05 4.78
C ASN A 123 -21.75 0.39 5.18
N GLY A 124 -21.53 1.65 5.59
CA GLY A 124 -20.24 2.08 6.11
C GLY A 124 -19.26 2.61 5.06
N ALA A 125 -19.76 3.26 4.00
CA ALA A 125 -18.91 4.01 3.08
C ALA A 125 -17.97 4.93 3.84
N THR A 126 -16.75 5.11 3.33
CA THR A 126 -15.75 5.96 3.97
C THR A 126 -16.27 7.40 4.12
N LEU A 127 -16.20 7.90 5.33
CA LEU A 127 -16.49 9.29 5.65
C LEU A 127 -15.22 10.11 5.46
N VAL A 128 -15.33 11.25 4.77
CA VAL A 128 -14.23 12.20 4.62
C VAL A 128 -14.67 13.59 5.07
N VAL A 129 -13.76 14.34 5.67
CA VAL A 129 -13.95 15.76 5.97
C VAL A 129 -13.46 16.55 4.76
N PRO A 130 -14.34 17.18 3.98
CA PRO A 130 -13.96 17.92 2.78
C PRO A 130 -12.90 18.98 3.08
N GLU A 131 -11.92 19.10 2.16
CA GLU A 131 -10.85 20.11 2.20
C GLU A 131 -9.88 19.99 3.40
N SER A 132 -10.05 19.01 4.28
CA SER A 132 -9.19 18.83 5.46
C SER A 132 -7.72 18.55 5.10
N ASN A 133 -7.47 18.08 3.88
CA ASN A 133 -6.12 17.91 3.34
C ASN A 133 -5.37 19.25 3.11
N ASN A 134 -6.09 20.37 3.04
CA ASN A 134 -5.55 21.72 2.84
C ASN A 134 -5.38 22.49 4.15
N TRP A 135 -5.68 21.92 5.30
CA TRP A 135 -5.61 22.61 6.58
C TRP A 135 -4.15 22.81 7.02
N ASP A 136 -3.87 23.97 7.62
CA ASP A 136 -2.56 24.34 8.16
C ASP A 136 -2.24 23.65 9.50
N GLN A 137 -3.23 23.03 10.13
CA GLN A 137 -3.10 22.34 11.42
C GLN A 137 -3.72 20.96 11.33
N ASP A 138 -3.22 20.06 12.18
CA ASP A 138 -3.82 18.73 12.29
C ASP A 138 -5.24 18.82 12.85
N PRO A 139 -6.15 17.93 12.37
CA PRO A 139 -7.47 17.81 12.96
C PRO A 139 -7.38 17.44 14.45
N VAL A 140 -8.30 17.99 15.24
CA VAL A 140 -8.39 17.64 16.67
C VAL A 140 -9.19 16.35 16.80
N MET A 141 -8.56 15.32 17.32
CA MET A 141 -9.19 14.01 17.49
C MET A 141 -10.37 14.11 18.47
N GLY A 142 -11.51 13.54 18.07
CA GLY A 142 -12.74 13.53 18.87
C GLY A 142 -13.63 14.76 18.69
N GLU A 143 -13.23 15.76 17.92
CA GLU A 143 -14.13 16.83 17.50
C GLU A 143 -15.09 16.38 16.41
N ASN A 144 -16.29 16.97 16.42
CA ASN A 144 -17.30 16.72 15.40
C ASN A 144 -17.05 17.56 14.15
N TYR A 145 -16.67 16.91 13.08
CA TYR A 145 -16.51 17.52 11.75
C TYR A 145 -17.66 17.14 10.84
N LYS A 146 -18.02 18.06 9.94
CA LYS A 146 -18.99 17.73 8.88
C LYS A 146 -18.31 16.78 7.88
N THR A 147 -18.83 15.60 7.73
CA THR A 147 -18.35 14.58 6.80
C THR A 147 -19.27 14.44 5.59
N ILE A 148 -18.73 13.87 4.53
CA ILE A 148 -19.49 13.30 3.40
C ILE A 148 -19.10 11.84 3.25
N SER A 149 -20.04 11.00 2.83
CA SER A 149 -19.80 9.60 2.49
C SER A 149 -19.25 9.49 1.08
N LEU A 150 -18.17 8.73 0.90
CA LEU A 150 -17.65 8.35 -0.42
C LEU A 150 -18.47 7.17 -0.96
N GLU A 151 -19.69 7.45 -1.41
CA GLU A 151 -20.54 6.44 -2.04
C GLU A 151 -20.01 6.15 -3.44
N MET A 152 -19.91 4.88 -3.77
CA MET A 152 -19.39 4.44 -5.08
C MET A 152 -19.83 3.01 -5.41
N PRO A 153 -20.09 2.71 -6.69
CA PRO A 153 -20.45 1.36 -7.09
C PRO A 153 -19.27 0.40 -6.97
N ALA A 154 -19.57 -0.89 -6.84
CA ALA A 154 -18.58 -1.95 -6.91
C ALA A 154 -17.72 -1.81 -8.18
N GLY A 155 -16.45 -2.15 -8.11
CA GLY A 155 -15.48 -1.94 -9.19
C GLY A 155 -14.85 -0.54 -9.21
N SER A 156 -15.12 0.30 -8.20
CA SER A 156 -14.54 1.65 -8.05
C SER A 156 -13.31 1.65 -7.15
N ILE A 157 -12.40 2.60 -7.38
CA ILE A 157 -11.29 2.93 -6.48
C ILE A 157 -11.35 4.40 -6.09
N ALA A 158 -11.40 4.68 -4.78
CA ALA A 158 -11.23 6.02 -4.24
C ALA A 158 -9.77 6.24 -3.82
N PHE A 159 -9.23 7.42 -4.14
CA PHE A 159 -7.89 7.85 -3.73
C PHE A 159 -8.04 8.91 -2.64
N VAL A 160 -7.50 8.64 -1.47
CA VAL A 160 -7.55 9.52 -0.30
C VAL A 160 -6.12 9.86 0.10
N VAL A 161 -5.72 11.12 -0.04
CA VAL A 161 -4.39 11.58 0.40
C VAL A 161 -4.28 11.51 1.91
N GLY A 162 -3.09 11.18 2.41
CA GLY A 162 -2.86 10.90 3.82
C GLY A 162 -3.23 12.02 4.78
N THR A 163 -3.17 13.28 4.32
CA THR A 163 -3.60 14.47 5.07
C THR A 163 -5.12 14.65 5.15
N CYS A 164 -5.90 13.91 4.36
CA CYS A 164 -7.36 13.98 4.42
C CYS A 164 -7.90 13.28 5.66
N TYR A 165 -8.67 14.00 6.49
CA TYR A 165 -9.31 13.46 7.69
C TYR A 165 -10.49 12.59 7.32
N HIS A 166 -10.41 11.30 7.65
CA HIS A 166 -11.36 10.31 7.18
C HIS A 166 -11.51 9.14 8.17
N GLY A 167 -12.48 8.27 7.91
CA GLY A 167 -12.72 7.03 8.67
C GLY A 167 -13.81 6.20 8.02
N ALA A 168 -13.96 4.95 8.40
CA ALA A 168 -15.06 4.13 7.95
C ALA A 168 -16.39 4.62 8.58
N GLY A 169 -17.48 4.63 7.81
CA GLY A 169 -18.83 4.83 8.33
C GLY A 169 -19.34 3.60 9.08
N ALA A 170 -20.44 3.75 9.81
CA ALA A 170 -21.14 2.64 10.44
C ALA A 170 -21.85 1.76 9.40
N ASN A 171 -21.85 0.45 9.61
CA ASN A 171 -22.66 -0.46 8.81
C ASN A 171 -23.96 -0.79 9.56
N THR A 172 -25.03 -0.12 9.18
CA THR A 172 -26.39 -0.29 9.75
C THR A 172 -27.24 -1.28 8.97
N THR A 173 -26.65 -1.91 7.94
CA THR A 173 -27.34 -2.92 7.12
C THR A 173 -27.08 -4.34 7.65
N ASP A 174 -27.81 -5.32 7.12
CA ASP A 174 -27.62 -6.73 7.40
C ASP A 174 -26.57 -7.39 6.46
N GLU A 175 -25.94 -6.60 5.59
CA GLU A 175 -25.00 -7.09 4.59
C GLU A 175 -23.55 -6.71 4.92
N ILE A 176 -22.61 -7.49 4.39
CA ILE A 176 -21.18 -7.25 4.55
C ILE A 176 -20.72 -6.28 3.45
N ARG A 177 -19.98 -5.22 3.83
CA ARG A 177 -19.29 -4.35 2.88
C ARG A 177 -17.86 -4.87 2.65
N TRP A 178 -17.60 -5.35 1.45
CA TRP A 178 -16.30 -5.87 1.04
C TRP A 178 -15.41 -4.78 0.46
N ALA A 179 -14.20 -4.64 1.01
CA ALA A 179 -13.22 -3.67 0.53
C ALA A 179 -11.79 -4.13 0.71
N LEU A 180 -10.88 -3.56 -0.12
CA LEU A 180 -9.46 -3.48 0.20
C LEU A 180 -9.10 -2.05 0.57
N THR A 181 -8.08 -1.93 1.42
CA THR A 181 -7.41 -0.67 1.74
C THR A 181 -5.92 -0.86 1.49
N ILE A 182 -5.39 -0.09 0.56
CA ILE A 182 -4.00 -0.23 0.12
C ILE A 182 -3.35 1.13 0.20
N ASN A 183 -2.40 1.28 1.12
CA ASN A 183 -1.66 2.50 1.30
C ASN A 183 -0.35 2.47 0.52
N TYR A 184 -0.10 3.56 -0.20
CA TYR A 184 1.18 3.86 -0.83
C TYR A 184 1.81 5.07 -0.15
N CYS A 185 3.13 5.13 -0.12
CA CYS A 185 3.85 6.27 0.43
C CYS A 185 4.89 6.81 -0.54
N ASN A 186 5.29 8.08 -0.35
CA ASN A 186 6.42 8.65 -1.07
C ASN A 186 7.68 7.81 -0.84
N GLY A 187 8.50 7.61 -1.85
CA GLY A 187 9.67 6.73 -1.82
C GLY A 187 10.75 7.07 -0.78
N SER A 188 10.68 8.26 -0.19
CA SER A 188 11.57 8.66 0.92
C SER A 188 11.01 8.29 2.30
N MET A 189 9.78 7.77 2.38
CA MET A 189 9.12 7.40 3.62
C MET A 189 9.38 5.92 3.96
N ARG A 190 9.37 5.63 5.25
CA ARG A 190 9.35 4.24 5.71
C ARG A 190 7.95 3.67 5.51
N GLN A 191 7.86 2.51 4.88
CA GLN A 191 6.62 1.76 4.73
C GLN A 191 6.03 1.42 6.11
N GLN A 192 4.71 1.46 6.25
CA GLN A 192 4.02 1.08 7.50
C GLN A 192 4.22 -0.41 7.78
N GLU A 193 4.19 -1.24 6.75
CA GLU A 193 4.45 -2.67 6.82
C GLU A 193 5.87 -2.97 6.33
N ASN A 194 6.62 -3.81 7.03
CA ASN A 194 7.96 -4.20 6.60
C ASN A 194 7.88 -5.33 5.56
N LEU A 195 7.40 -4.98 4.36
CA LEU A 195 7.14 -5.92 3.28
C LEU A 195 8.40 -6.63 2.79
N MET A 196 9.57 -5.96 2.81
CA MET A 196 10.84 -6.59 2.42
C MET A 196 11.25 -7.74 3.35
N LEU A 197 10.85 -7.69 4.62
CA LEU A 197 11.11 -8.76 5.59
C LEU A 197 9.94 -9.74 5.67
N GLY A 198 8.72 -9.27 5.53
CA GLY A 198 7.49 -10.08 5.68
C GLY A 198 7.27 -11.03 4.51
N ILE A 199 7.59 -10.59 3.29
CA ILE A 199 7.41 -11.42 2.09
C ILE A 199 8.54 -12.46 2.02
N LYS A 200 8.15 -13.72 1.80
CA LYS A 200 9.10 -14.83 1.63
C LYS A 200 10.00 -14.57 0.42
N PRO A 201 11.33 -14.77 0.54
CA PRO A 201 12.26 -14.52 -0.57
C PRO A 201 11.88 -15.25 -1.87
N GLU A 202 11.40 -16.48 -1.76
CA GLU A 202 10.97 -17.30 -2.90
C GLU A 202 9.78 -16.65 -3.62
N ARG A 203 8.87 -16.05 -2.88
CA ARG A 203 7.76 -15.27 -3.44
C ARG A 203 8.26 -14.00 -4.09
N MET A 204 9.14 -13.27 -3.40
CA MET A 204 9.71 -12.01 -3.90
C MET A 204 10.38 -12.20 -5.27
N MET A 205 11.05 -13.33 -5.48
CA MET A 205 11.71 -13.64 -6.76
C MET A 205 10.74 -13.90 -7.91
N THR A 206 9.49 -14.29 -7.63
CA THR A 206 8.46 -14.52 -8.66
C THR A 206 7.74 -13.23 -9.08
N PHE A 207 7.91 -12.15 -8.34
CA PHE A 207 7.20 -10.90 -8.59
C PHE A 207 7.74 -10.17 -9.83
N PRO A 208 6.88 -9.51 -10.59
CA PRO A 208 7.31 -8.66 -11.69
C PRO A 208 8.16 -7.49 -11.15
N GLU A 209 9.04 -6.98 -11.98
CA GLU A 209 9.96 -5.89 -11.62
C GLU A 209 9.24 -4.67 -11.06
N GLU A 210 8.10 -4.31 -11.61
CA GLU A 210 7.29 -3.19 -11.17
C GLU A 210 6.86 -3.35 -9.71
N LEU A 211 6.41 -4.56 -9.32
CA LEU A 211 6.05 -4.84 -7.93
C LEU A 211 7.28 -4.83 -7.02
N GLN A 212 8.40 -5.45 -7.43
CA GLN A 212 9.65 -5.40 -6.67
C GLN A 212 10.09 -3.95 -6.43
N ASN A 213 9.96 -3.07 -7.43
CA ASN A 213 10.34 -1.67 -7.32
C ASN A 213 9.54 -0.94 -6.23
N ILE A 214 8.21 -1.10 -6.20
CA ILE A 214 7.36 -0.45 -5.18
C ILE A 214 7.46 -1.13 -3.80
N LEU A 215 8.01 -2.33 -3.71
CA LEU A 215 8.32 -2.99 -2.45
C LEU A 215 9.64 -2.48 -1.82
N GLY A 216 10.43 -1.68 -2.55
CA GLY A 216 11.65 -1.07 -2.06
C GLY A 216 12.93 -1.60 -2.72
N PHE A 217 12.83 -2.42 -3.78
CA PHE A 217 13.97 -2.91 -4.55
C PHE A 217 14.38 -1.97 -5.70
N LYS A 218 14.00 -0.69 -5.60
CA LYS A 218 14.46 0.41 -6.45
C LYS A 218 15.02 1.53 -5.59
N LEU A 219 16.09 2.17 -6.04
CA LEU A 219 16.64 3.34 -5.35
C LEU A 219 15.73 4.57 -5.54
N CYS A 220 15.41 5.23 -4.42
CA CYS A 220 14.79 6.55 -4.44
C CYS A 220 15.85 7.62 -4.21
N LYS A 221 16.27 8.32 -5.24
CA LYS A 221 17.28 9.42 -5.14
C LYS A 221 18.53 9.03 -4.33
N GLY A 222 18.93 7.77 -4.40
CA GLY A 222 20.09 7.23 -3.66
C GLY A 222 19.76 6.61 -2.31
N ALA A 223 18.54 6.77 -1.79
CA ALA A 223 18.08 6.05 -0.61
C ALA A 223 17.66 4.63 -0.95
N GLY A 224 17.77 3.70 0.00
CA GLY A 224 17.36 2.30 -0.17
C GLY A 224 18.49 1.35 -0.63
N HIS A 225 19.74 1.84 -0.80
CA HIS A 225 20.87 1.00 -1.23
C HIS A 225 21.28 -0.04 -0.17
N ILE A 226 21.81 -1.17 -0.62
CA ILE A 226 22.48 -2.17 0.22
C ILE A 226 23.99 -2.09 -0.09
N PHE A 227 24.81 -1.62 0.87
CA PHE A 227 26.27 -1.47 0.72
C PHE A 227 26.67 -0.75 -0.58
N ALA A 228 26.03 0.37 -0.90
CA ALA A 228 26.19 1.13 -2.16
C ALA A 228 25.78 0.35 -3.44
N SER A 229 25.15 -0.79 -3.30
CA SER A 229 24.58 -1.57 -4.40
C SER A 229 23.07 -1.34 -4.53
N ASP A 230 22.55 -1.53 -5.74
CA ASP A 230 21.11 -1.57 -5.99
C ASP A 230 20.49 -2.76 -5.22
N PRO A 231 19.44 -2.55 -4.42
CA PRO A 231 18.84 -3.61 -3.60
C PRO A 231 18.29 -4.77 -4.43
N ARG A 232 17.84 -4.52 -5.66
CA ARG A 232 17.38 -5.57 -6.56
C ARG A 232 18.52 -6.51 -6.98
N HIS A 233 19.68 -5.94 -7.19
CA HIS A 233 20.87 -6.75 -7.47
C HIS A 233 21.23 -7.66 -6.30
N GLU A 234 21.10 -7.15 -5.07
CA GLU A 234 21.34 -7.98 -3.89
C GLU A 234 20.24 -9.03 -3.69
N LEU A 235 18.99 -8.74 -4.08
CA LEU A 235 17.92 -9.74 -4.08
C LEU A 235 18.27 -10.92 -5.01
N ILE A 236 18.65 -10.62 -6.26
CA ILE A 236 19.05 -11.64 -7.25
C ILE A 236 20.28 -12.41 -6.77
N ASN A 237 21.28 -11.72 -6.22
CA ASN A 237 22.50 -12.34 -5.72
C ASN A 237 22.27 -13.30 -4.55
N ARG A 238 21.30 -13.00 -3.67
CA ARG A 238 21.06 -13.82 -2.47
C ARG A 238 20.09 -14.97 -2.72
N TYR A 239 19.14 -14.80 -3.62
CA TYR A 239 17.99 -15.70 -3.78
C TYR A 239 17.76 -16.14 -5.22
N GLY A 240 18.52 -15.58 -6.20
CA GLY A 240 18.45 -16.01 -7.59
C GLY A 240 19.04 -17.42 -7.77
N GLU A 241 18.43 -18.18 -8.67
CA GLU A 241 18.93 -19.53 -9.01
C GLU A 241 19.85 -19.51 -10.24
N GLY A 242 20.88 -20.34 -10.22
CA GLY A 242 21.74 -20.63 -11.37
C GLY A 242 22.60 -19.46 -11.85
N ASN A 243 22.81 -19.38 -13.18
CA ASN A 243 23.71 -18.43 -13.83
C ASN A 243 23.38 -16.95 -13.61
N VAL A 244 22.17 -16.61 -13.20
CA VAL A 244 21.75 -15.21 -13.02
C VAL A 244 22.53 -14.55 -11.87
N ALA A 245 22.73 -15.29 -10.78
CA ALA A 245 23.51 -14.81 -9.63
C ALA A 245 25.00 -14.64 -10.02
N ASP A 246 25.55 -15.58 -10.79
CA ASP A 246 26.93 -15.56 -11.22
C ASP A 246 27.21 -14.45 -12.24
N GLU A 247 26.35 -14.25 -13.23
CA GLU A 247 26.44 -13.16 -14.20
C GLU A 247 26.37 -11.80 -13.52
N TYR A 248 25.49 -11.66 -12.53
CA TYR A 248 25.37 -10.45 -11.73
C TYR A 248 26.64 -10.17 -10.91
N LEU A 249 27.17 -11.17 -10.21
CA LEU A 249 28.43 -11.04 -9.46
C LEU A 249 29.60 -10.65 -10.38
N GLU A 250 29.64 -11.20 -11.57
CA GLU A 250 30.69 -10.85 -12.56
C GLU A 250 30.55 -9.39 -13.03
N GLN A 251 29.33 -8.93 -13.32
CA GLN A 251 29.07 -7.53 -13.69
C GLN A 251 29.42 -6.57 -12.55
N ARG A 252 29.01 -6.89 -11.32
CA ARG A 252 29.33 -6.10 -10.12
C ARG A 252 30.83 -5.98 -9.92
N ASN A 253 31.55 -7.09 -10.03
CA ASN A 253 33.01 -7.12 -9.88
C ASN A 253 33.74 -6.32 -10.98
N LYS A 254 33.23 -6.36 -12.22
CA LYS A 254 33.74 -5.51 -13.32
C LYS A 254 33.52 -4.02 -13.06
N LEU A 255 32.36 -3.64 -12.54
CA LEU A 255 32.05 -2.24 -12.19
C LEU A 255 32.91 -1.76 -11.02
N HIS A 256 33.07 -2.57 -9.99
CA HIS A 256 33.94 -2.26 -8.84
C HIS A 256 35.39 -2.08 -9.24
N SER A 257 35.92 -2.95 -10.08
CA SER A 257 37.30 -2.88 -10.62
C SER A 257 37.53 -1.62 -11.47
N LYS A 258 36.52 -1.20 -12.26
CA LYS A 258 36.56 0.06 -13.04
C LYS A 258 36.58 1.28 -12.13
N ARG A 259 35.79 1.26 -11.03
CA ARG A 259 35.74 2.34 -10.04
C ARG A 259 37.08 2.50 -9.33
N ILE A 260 37.68 1.41 -8.83
CA ILE A 260 38.99 1.43 -8.17
C ILE A 260 40.06 2.00 -9.11
N LYS A 261 40.05 1.60 -10.38
CA LYS A 261 41.01 2.17 -11.37
C LYS A 261 40.83 3.67 -11.55
N LYS A 262 39.57 4.14 -11.65
CA LYS A 262 39.27 5.57 -11.84
C LYS A 262 39.62 6.40 -10.60
N GLU A 263 39.43 5.83 -9.39
CA GLU A 263 39.86 6.48 -8.14
C GLU A 263 41.38 6.51 -7.96
N ALA A 264 42.11 5.50 -8.44
CA ALA A 264 43.58 5.47 -8.46
C ALA A 264 44.20 6.48 -9.43
N ASP A 265 43.49 6.81 -10.51
CA ASP A 265 43.90 7.81 -11.51
C ASP A 265 43.48 9.26 -11.13
N TYR A 266 42.77 9.43 -10.01
CA TYR A 266 42.35 10.74 -9.51
C TYR A 266 43.44 11.34 -8.64
N SER A 267 44.26 12.24 -9.21
CA SER A 267 45.17 13.14 -8.48
C SER A 267 44.40 14.45 -8.21
N PRO A 268 44.09 14.79 -6.95
CA PRO A 268 43.59 16.15 -6.66
C PRO A 268 44.71 17.15 -6.96
N GLU A 269 44.40 18.14 -7.82
CA GLU A 269 45.25 19.33 -8.00
C GLU A 269 45.21 20.24 -6.76
#